data_d6ca31049423e978809a917a7941b7bf
#
_entry.id   d6ca31049423e978809a917a7941b7bf
#
_cell.length_a   1.000
_cell.length_b   1.000
_cell.length_c   1.000
_cell.angle_alpha   90.00
_cell.angle_beta   90.00
_cell.angle_gamma   90.00
#
_symmetry.space_group_name_H-M   'P 1'
#
loop_
_entity.id
_entity.type
_entity.pdbx_description
1 polymer ?
#
loop_
_entity_poly.entity_id
_entity_poly.type
_entity_poly.pdbx_seq_one_letter_code
_entity_poly.pdbx_strand_id
1 'polypeptide(L)'
;MRALATCLLCVLISMGPSSAQTPTIDQLSVTSLALAIFHGAVAIGSATGFVLQKNHNYYLVTNRHVALACVEDKDPNDVGGWICADKLKILHNTANRLGDWFWVEETLYDGNGKKRWLEHPTLGSSADLIVLPLRQTAGVQFYPLDLESRKTDMRLAPGDPVNIVGFPFGETQGGGLPIWKTGTVASDLDINYGGKPKFLVDATARAGMSGSPVYARRSGSYQDLMGSAVAGVATKFLGVYSEENQQAELGAVWKAEVVTALYEALP
;
A
#
# COMPACT_ATOMS: atom_id res chain seq x y z
N MET A 1 58.50 49.21 30.07
CA MET A 1 58.06 47.92 29.58
C MET A 1 56.78 47.55 30.32
N ARG A 2 55.66 47.67 29.69
CA ARG A 2 54.31 47.26 30.22
C ARG A 2 53.88 45.96 29.54
N ALA A 3 53.76 44.90 30.31
CA ALA A 3 53.28 43.62 29.85
C ALA A 3 51.75 43.68 29.76
N LEU A 4 51.19 43.43 28.56
CA LEU A 4 49.75 43.19 28.35
C LEU A 4 49.46 41.70 28.66
N ALA A 5 48.66 41.45 29.69
CA ALA A 5 48.10 40.15 29.96
C ALA A 5 46.83 39.96 29.11
N THR A 6 46.88 39.07 28.15
CA THR A 6 45.71 38.66 27.32
C THR A 6 44.94 37.61 28.09
N CYS A 7 43.73 37.97 28.57
CA CYS A 7 42.83 37.06 29.25
C CYS A 7 42.06 36.27 28.17
N LEU A 8 42.32 34.95 28.06
CA LEU A 8 41.62 34.04 27.16
C LEU A 8 40.31 33.59 27.86
N LEU A 9 39.19 34.11 27.37
CA LEU A 9 37.87 33.76 27.88
C LEU A 9 37.46 32.43 27.26
N CYS A 10 37.58 31.30 27.95
CA CYS A 10 37.02 30.01 27.54
C CYS A 10 35.50 30.02 27.70
N VAL A 11 34.79 30.15 26.60
CA VAL A 11 33.34 29.92 26.57
C VAL A 11 33.09 28.41 26.58
N LEU A 12 32.70 27.87 27.73
CA LEU A 12 32.20 26.51 27.86
C LEU A 12 30.78 26.48 27.29
N ILE A 13 30.62 25.99 26.03
CA ILE A 13 29.33 25.67 25.47
C ILE A 13 28.88 24.37 26.14
N SER A 14 27.97 24.49 27.10
CA SER A 14 27.28 23.34 27.68
C SER A 14 26.31 22.77 26.64
N MET A 15 26.69 21.68 25.98
CA MET A 15 25.76 20.88 25.20
C MET A 15 24.81 20.21 26.19
N GLY A 16 23.58 20.73 26.30
CA GLY A 16 22.50 20.06 26.99
C GLY A 16 22.21 18.70 26.34
N PRO A 17 21.66 17.73 27.08
CA PRO A 17 21.30 16.43 26.50
C PRO A 17 20.34 16.65 25.33
N SER A 18 20.75 16.22 24.13
CA SER A 18 19.88 16.14 22.98
C SER A 18 18.74 15.21 23.34
N SER A 19 17.54 15.73 23.54
CA SER A 19 16.35 14.89 23.68
C SER A 19 16.19 14.11 22.38
N ALA A 20 16.43 12.81 22.41
CA ALA A 20 16.16 11.94 21.27
C ALA A 20 14.68 12.08 20.91
N GLN A 21 14.40 12.65 19.74
CA GLN A 21 13.05 12.83 19.25
C GLN A 21 12.46 11.45 19.00
N THR A 22 11.32 11.12 19.63
CA THR A 22 10.65 9.85 19.41
C THR A 22 10.30 9.73 17.92
N PRO A 23 10.68 8.64 17.22
CA PRO A 23 10.34 8.48 15.82
C PRO A 23 8.83 8.52 15.63
N THR A 24 8.36 9.34 14.70
CA THR A 24 6.95 9.41 14.32
C THR A 24 6.75 8.60 13.05
N ILE A 25 5.95 7.54 13.11
CA ILE A 25 5.56 6.73 11.96
C ILE A 25 4.24 7.27 11.41
N ASP A 26 4.18 7.52 10.10
CA ASP A 26 2.96 7.94 9.44
C ASP A 26 1.93 6.79 9.46
N GLN A 27 0.68 7.10 9.77
CA GLN A 27 -0.39 6.10 9.86
C GLN A 27 -0.59 5.34 8.53
N LEU A 28 -0.44 6.00 7.38
CA LEU A 28 -0.55 5.34 6.08
C LEU A 28 0.57 4.33 5.83
N SER A 29 1.73 4.50 6.48
CA SER A 29 2.82 3.53 6.39
C SER A 29 2.49 2.20 7.08
N VAL A 30 1.71 2.21 8.16
CA VAL A 30 1.30 0.96 8.84
C VAL A 30 0.04 0.34 8.23
N THR A 31 -0.66 1.08 7.35
CA THR A 31 -1.83 0.57 6.62
C THR A 31 -1.43 -0.37 5.49
N SER A 32 -0.32 -0.11 4.79
CA SER A 32 0.19 -0.97 3.71
C SER A 32 0.95 -2.16 4.26
N LEU A 33 0.70 -3.35 3.72
CA LEU A 33 1.27 -4.62 4.15
C LEU A 33 2.06 -5.26 3.02
N ALA A 34 3.28 -5.75 3.33
CA ALA A 34 4.06 -6.55 2.41
C ALA A 34 3.44 -7.95 2.27
N LEU A 35 3.32 -8.40 1.03
CA LEU A 35 2.84 -9.73 0.68
C LEU A 35 3.97 -10.51 0.00
N ALA A 36 4.20 -11.74 0.45
CA ALA A 36 5.01 -12.71 -0.26
C ALA A 36 4.09 -13.82 -0.79
N ILE A 37 4.22 -14.12 -2.07
CA ILE A 37 3.36 -15.05 -2.81
C ILE A 37 4.07 -16.41 -2.83
N PHE A 38 3.37 -17.47 -2.45
CA PHE A 38 3.93 -18.80 -2.33
C PHE A 38 3.15 -19.86 -3.09
N HIS A 39 3.87 -20.87 -3.57
CA HIS A 39 3.39 -22.20 -3.92
C HIS A 39 4.07 -23.22 -3.00
N GLY A 40 3.31 -23.88 -2.14
CA GLY A 40 3.93 -24.76 -1.13
C GLY A 40 4.97 -24.02 -0.27
N ALA A 41 6.23 -24.43 -0.38
CA ALA A 41 7.36 -23.79 0.29
C ALA A 41 8.12 -22.79 -0.61
N VAL A 42 7.79 -22.71 -1.89
CA VAL A 42 8.50 -21.89 -2.89
C VAL A 42 7.91 -20.49 -2.95
N ALA A 43 8.73 -19.46 -2.74
CA ALA A 43 8.35 -18.07 -2.97
C ALA A 43 8.36 -17.79 -4.49
N ILE A 44 7.24 -17.31 -5.02
CA ILE A 44 7.07 -17.07 -6.45
C ILE A 44 6.86 -15.58 -6.80
N GLY A 45 6.78 -14.71 -5.80
CA GLY A 45 6.67 -13.28 -6.02
C GLY A 45 6.41 -12.48 -4.77
N SER A 46 6.27 -11.18 -4.95
CA SER A 46 5.90 -10.23 -3.91
C SER A 46 4.82 -9.27 -4.41
N ALA A 47 4.06 -8.72 -3.48
CA ALA A 47 3.00 -7.75 -3.76
C ALA A 47 2.78 -6.86 -2.54
N THR A 48 1.82 -5.96 -2.65
CA THR A 48 1.32 -5.12 -1.58
C THR A 48 -0.17 -5.42 -1.35
N GLY A 49 -0.63 -5.20 -0.13
CA GLY A 49 -2.04 -5.19 0.21
C GLY A 49 -2.32 -4.27 1.37
N PHE A 50 -3.57 -4.16 1.74
CA PHE A 50 -4.02 -3.43 2.92
C PHE A 50 -5.28 -4.09 3.47
N VAL A 51 -5.65 -3.73 4.70
CA VAL A 51 -6.79 -4.36 5.39
C VAL A 51 -7.98 -3.42 5.40
N LEU A 52 -9.17 -3.99 5.15
CA LEU A 52 -10.46 -3.39 5.48
C LEU A 52 -11.05 -4.10 6.70
N GLN A 53 -11.83 -3.36 7.49
CA GLN A 53 -12.58 -3.92 8.62
C GLN A 53 -14.08 -3.73 8.42
N LYS A 54 -14.85 -4.81 8.58
CA LYS A 54 -16.32 -4.76 8.59
C LYS A 54 -16.85 -5.78 9.61
N ASN A 55 -17.78 -5.37 10.46
CA ASN A 55 -18.43 -6.24 11.44
C ASN A 55 -17.42 -7.03 12.30
N HIS A 56 -16.35 -6.37 12.79
CA HIS A 56 -15.25 -6.98 13.56
C HIS A 56 -14.40 -8.02 12.80
N ASN A 57 -14.66 -8.23 11.51
CA ASN A 57 -13.84 -9.09 10.65
C ASN A 57 -12.85 -8.27 9.85
N TYR A 58 -11.72 -8.87 9.52
CA TYR A 58 -10.64 -8.25 8.75
C TYR A 58 -10.50 -8.92 7.38
N TYR A 59 -10.25 -8.11 6.37
CA TYR A 59 -10.21 -8.53 4.97
C TYR A 59 -9.01 -7.90 4.29
N LEU A 60 -8.15 -8.72 3.70
CA LEU A 60 -7.04 -8.23 2.88
C LEU A 60 -7.57 -7.83 1.51
N VAL A 61 -7.23 -6.62 1.07
CA VAL A 61 -7.40 -6.16 -0.32
C VAL A 61 -6.07 -6.24 -1.03
N THR A 62 -6.04 -6.83 -2.22
CA THR A 62 -4.89 -6.84 -3.14
C THR A 62 -5.38 -7.03 -4.57
N ASN A 63 -4.47 -7.06 -5.56
CA ASN A 63 -4.86 -7.36 -6.92
C ASN A 63 -5.24 -8.84 -7.12
N ARG A 64 -6.13 -9.08 -8.08
CA ARG A 64 -6.56 -10.44 -8.44
C ARG A 64 -5.41 -11.25 -9.04
N HIS A 65 -4.56 -10.62 -9.86
CA HIS A 65 -3.40 -11.29 -10.45
C HIS A 65 -2.38 -11.76 -9.39
N VAL A 66 -2.35 -11.16 -8.19
CA VAL A 66 -1.51 -11.59 -7.06
C VAL A 66 -1.96 -12.97 -6.56
N ALA A 67 -3.27 -13.17 -6.41
CA ALA A 67 -3.82 -14.46 -5.99
C ALA A 67 -3.79 -15.53 -7.10
N LEU A 68 -3.61 -15.12 -8.34
CA LEU A 68 -3.52 -15.99 -9.52
C LEU A 68 -2.11 -16.03 -10.11
N ALA A 69 -1.11 -15.53 -9.38
CA ALA A 69 0.26 -15.50 -9.86
C ALA A 69 0.76 -16.92 -10.15
N CYS A 70 1.34 -17.11 -11.33
CA CYS A 70 1.99 -18.34 -11.73
C CYS A 70 3.38 -18.03 -12.31
N VAL A 71 4.33 -18.87 -12.05
CA VAL A 71 5.67 -18.81 -12.61
C VAL A 71 6.06 -20.17 -13.19
N GLU A 72 7.00 -20.18 -14.13
CA GLU A 72 7.57 -21.42 -14.64
C GLU A 72 8.30 -22.16 -13.52
N ASP A 73 8.04 -23.44 -13.36
CA ASP A 73 8.76 -24.26 -12.42
C ASP A 73 10.20 -24.45 -12.91
N LYS A 74 11.15 -24.11 -12.07
CA LYS A 74 12.58 -24.22 -12.36
C LYS A 74 13.21 -25.44 -11.68
N ASP A 75 12.41 -26.36 -11.11
CA ASP A 75 12.96 -27.59 -10.57
C ASP A 75 13.55 -28.42 -11.72
N PRO A 76 14.88 -28.71 -11.71
CA PRO A 76 15.52 -29.47 -12.77
C PRO A 76 15.05 -30.93 -12.86
N ASN A 77 14.30 -31.40 -11.85
CA ASN A 77 13.71 -32.73 -11.81
C ASN A 77 12.26 -32.76 -12.28
N ASP A 78 11.66 -31.61 -12.53
CA ASP A 78 10.30 -31.51 -13.06
C ASP A 78 10.33 -31.10 -14.54
N VAL A 79 9.46 -31.72 -15.33
CA VAL A 79 9.47 -31.58 -16.80
C VAL A 79 8.63 -30.33 -17.17
N GLY A 80 9.11 -29.13 -16.74
CA GLY A 80 8.59 -27.85 -17.22
C GLY A 80 7.10 -27.64 -16.97
N GLY A 81 6.74 -27.35 -15.74
CA GLY A 81 5.37 -27.01 -15.33
C GLY A 81 5.23 -25.53 -14.97
N TRP A 82 4.00 -25.13 -14.67
CA TRP A 82 3.70 -23.84 -14.02
C TRP A 82 3.29 -24.10 -12.58
N ILE A 83 3.92 -23.42 -11.64
CA ILE A 83 3.50 -23.38 -10.24
C ILE A 83 2.73 -22.10 -9.99
N CYS A 84 1.55 -22.23 -9.39
CA CYS A 84 0.64 -21.10 -9.15
C CYS A 84 0.46 -20.88 -7.65
N ALA A 85 0.18 -19.65 -7.27
CA ALA A 85 -0.02 -19.26 -5.88
C ALA A 85 -1.10 -20.11 -5.19
N ASP A 86 -0.77 -20.65 -4.02
CA ASP A 86 -1.70 -21.37 -3.15
C ASP A 86 -1.91 -20.65 -1.81
N LYS A 87 -0.98 -19.75 -1.46
CA LYS A 87 -1.04 -18.97 -0.22
C LYS A 87 -0.29 -17.65 -0.33
N LEU A 88 -0.63 -16.74 0.58
CA LEU A 88 0.08 -15.50 0.83
C LEU A 88 0.69 -15.52 2.22
N LYS A 89 1.91 -15.01 2.37
CA LYS A 89 2.43 -14.58 3.67
C LYS A 89 2.30 -13.07 3.73
N ILE A 90 1.72 -12.59 4.81
CA ILE A 90 1.42 -11.17 5.05
C ILE A 90 2.28 -10.70 6.22
N LEU A 91 3.04 -9.64 6.03
CA LEU A 91 3.85 -9.04 7.10
C LEU A 91 2.97 -8.12 7.94
N HIS A 92 2.52 -8.62 9.08
CA HIS A 92 1.65 -7.88 9.99
C HIS A 92 2.43 -7.20 11.13
N ASN A 93 1.89 -6.08 11.61
CA ASN A 93 2.36 -5.45 12.84
C ASN A 93 2.00 -6.31 14.05
N THR A 94 2.91 -6.43 15.01
CA THR A 94 2.69 -7.18 16.25
C THR A 94 1.82 -6.37 17.21
N ALA A 95 0.81 -7.00 17.80
CA ALA A 95 -0.07 -6.35 18.78
C ALA A 95 0.73 -5.80 19.97
N ASN A 96 0.42 -4.55 20.34
CA ASN A 96 1.03 -3.83 21.48
C ASN A 96 2.56 -3.60 21.37
N ARG A 97 3.16 -3.78 20.19
CA ARG A 97 4.60 -3.64 19.94
C ARG A 97 4.83 -2.92 18.62
N LEU A 98 4.64 -1.60 18.61
CA LEU A 98 4.94 -0.78 17.44
C LEU A 98 6.44 -0.90 17.10
N GLY A 99 6.72 -1.21 15.83
CA GLY A 99 8.07 -1.45 15.35
C GLY A 99 8.49 -2.92 15.29
N ASP A 100 7.59 -3.84 15.69
CA ASP A 100 7.76 -5.27 15.51
C ASP A 100 6.77 -5.82 14.49
N TRP A 101 7.24 -6.73 13.64
CA TRP A 101 6.43 -7.38 12.59
C TRP A 101 6.68 -8.87 12.58
N PHE A 102 5.67 -9.63 12.11
CA PHE A 102 5.79 -11.06 11.88
C PHE A 102 4.96 -11.50 10.68
N TRP A 103 5.40 -12.57 10.04
CA TRP A 103 4.71 -13.14 8.90
C TRP A 103 3.56 -14.02 9.34
N VAL A 104 2.38 -13.81 8.74
CA VAL A 104 1.18 -14.61 8.90
C VAL A 104 0.83 -15.25 7.57
N GLU A 105 0.55 -16.54 7.57
CA GLU A 105 0.21 -17.30 6.37
C GLU A 105 -1.31 -17.39 6.20
N GLU A 106 -1.81 -17.05 5.00
CA GLU A 106 -3.21 -17.19 4.60
C GLU A 106 -3.31 -18.03 3.32
N THR A 107 -4.04 -19.13 3.36
CA THR A 107 -4.29 -19.95 2.17
C THR A 107 -5.25 -19.25 1.22
N LEU A 108 -5.05 -19.41 -0.08
CA LEU A 108 -5.92 -18.85 -1.12
C LEU A 108 -7.11 -19.75 -1.43
N TYR A 109 -7.00 -21.04 -1.11
CA TYR A 109 -8.04 -22.03 -1.33
C TYR A 109 -8.43 -22.71 -0.03
N ASP A 110 -9.64 -23.22 0.04
CA ASP A 110 -10.10 -24.06 1.16
C ASP A 110 -9.71 -25.55 0.92
N GLY A 111 -10.03 -26.40 1.89
CA GLY A 111 -9.71 -27.83 1.81
C GLY A 111 -10.37 -28.59 0.65
N ASN A 112 -11.32 -27.98 -0.06
CA ASN A 112 -11.99 -28.52 -1.25
C ASN A 112 -11.48 -27.87 -2.56
N GLY A 113 -10.44 -27.05 -2.49
CA GLY A 113 -9.91 -26.33 -3.65
C GLY A 113 -10.75 -25.13 -4.10
N LYS A 114 -11.74 -24.69 -3.30
CA LYS A 114 -12.55 -23.52 -3.62
C LYS A 114 -11.80 -22.26 -3.21
N LYS A 115 -11.87 -21.22 -4.06
CA LYS A 115 -11.33 -19.90 -3.78
C LYS A 115 -11.89 -19.32 -2.49
N ARG A 116 -11.03 -18.76 -1.65
CA ARG A 116 -11.42 -18.11 -0.40
C ARG A 116 -11.67 -16.61 -0.55
N TRP A 117 -11.24 -16.02 -1.65
CA TRP A 117 -11.42 -14.59 -1.89
C TRP A 117 -12.75 -14.27 -2.58
N LEU A 118 -13.20 -13.06 -2.41
CA LEU A 118 -14.35 -12.46 -3.08
C LEU A 118 -13.85 -11.60 -4.25
N GLU A 119 -14.53 -11.70 -5.37
CA GLU A 119 -14.35 -10.85 -6.54
C GLU A 119 -15.39 -9.73 -6.54
N HIS A 120 -15.19 -8.69 -7.35
CA HIS A 120 -16.09 -7.54 -7.42
C HIS A 120 -17.53 -7.96 -7.80
N PRO A 121 -18.57 -7.48 -7.09
CA PRO A 121 -19.92 -8.00 -7.22
C PRO A 121 -20.53 -7.86 -8.62
N THR A 122 -20.17 -6.81 -9.37
CA THR A 122 -20.70 -6.56 -10.72
C THR A 122 -19.67 -6.76 -11.83
N LEU A 123 -18.40 -6.40 -11.59
CA LEU A 123 -17.33 -6.55 -12.58
C LEU A 123 -16.71 -7.96 -12.58
N GLY A 124 -16.91 -8.73 -11.51
CA GLY A 124 -16.33 -10.07 -11.37
C GLY A 124 -14.82 -10.07 -11.61
N SER A 125 -14.38 -11.01 -12.44
CA SER A 125 -12.96 -11.17 -12.81
C SER A 125 -12.42 -10.05 -13.72
N SER A 126 -13.26 -9.15 -14.23
CA SER A 126 -12.82 -8.00 -15.02
C SER A 126 -12.19 -6.91 -14.17
N ALA A 127 -12.50 -6.88 -12.85
CA ALA A 127 -11.80 -6.06 -11.88
C ALA A 127 -10.57 -6.83 -11.38
N ASP A 128 -9.39 -6.23 -11.51
CA ASP A 128 -8.16 -6.82 -10.97
C ASP A 128 -8.00 -6.51 -9.49
N LEU A 129 -9.04 -6.73 -8.71
CA LEU A 129 -9.08 -6.59 -7.26
C LEU A 129 -9.81 -7.78 -6.63
N ILE A 130 -9.32 -8.19 -5.48
CA ILE A 130 -9.94 -9.21 -4.63
C ILE A 130 -9.96 -8.78 -3.17
N VAL A 131 -10.83 -9.43 -2.42
CA VAL A 131 -10.88 -9.31 -0.96
C VAL A 131 -10.79 -10.71 -0.34
N LEU A 132 -9.74 -10.96 0.44
CA LEU A 132 -9.51 -12.23 1.12
C LEU A 132 -9.85 -12.11 2.62
N PRO A 133 -10.85 -12.86 3.13
CA PRO A 133 -11.13 -12.90 4.56
C PRO A 133 -9.91 -13.45 5.33
N LEU A 134 -9.44 -12.72 6.34
CA LEU A 134 -8.32 -13.13 7.17
C LEU A 134 -8.82 -14.05 8.29
N ARG A 135 -8.12 -15.17 8.49
CA ARG A 135 -8.41 -16.15 9.54
C ARG A 135 -7.42 -16.10 10.70
N GLN A 136 -6.18 -15.74 10.39
CA GLN A 136 -5.09 -15.68 11.35
C GLN A 136 -4.97 -14.25 11.89
N THR A 137 -5.66 -13.97 12.99
CA THR A 137 -5.73 -12.63 13.60
C THR A 137 -5.03 -12.53 14.95
N ALA A 138 -4.63 -13.67 15.53
CA ALA A 138 -4.01 -13.71 16.84
C ALA A 138 -2.65 -13.00 16.85
N GLY A 139 -2.45 -12.09 17.80
CA GLY A 139 -1.22 -11.32 17.95
C GLY A 139 -1.01 -10.21 16.92
N VAL A 140 -1.97 -9.99 16.01
CA VAL A 140 -1.89 -8.97 14.96
C VAL A 140 -2.45 -7.64 15.46
N GLN A 141 -1.70 -6.56 15.23
CA GLN A 141 -2.21 -5.19 15.28
C GLN A 141 -2.65 -4.79 13.87
N PHE A 142 -3.95 -4.68 13.66
CA PHE A 142 -4.50 -4.20 12.39
C PHE A 142 -4.58 -2.68 12.35
N TYR A 143 -4.26 -2.11 11.19
CA TYR A 143 -4.46 -0.71 10.84
C TYR A 143 -5.32 -0.65 9.56
N PRO A 144 -6.64 -0.84 9.67
CA PRO A 144 -7.52 -0.85 8.51
C PRO A 144 -7.48 0.48 7.76
N LEU A 145 -7.56 0.41 6.43
CA LEU A 145 -7.68 1.59 5.61
C LEU A 145 -9.04 2.26 5.88
N ASP A 146 -9.01 3.56 6.13
CA ASP A 146 -10.20 4.38 6.27
C ASP A 146 -10.78 4.72 4.88
N LEU A 147 -11.85 4.02 4.48
CA LEU A 147 -12.54 4.27 3.22
C LEU A 147 -13.26 5.63 3.19
N GLU A 148 -13.56 6.24 4.33
CA GLU A 148 -14.18 7.57 4.35
C GLU A 148 -13.22 8.64 3.82
N SER A 149 -11.91 8.40 3.88
CA SER A 149 -10.90 9.30 3.31
C SER A 149 -11.06 9.52 1.79
N ARG A 150 -11.75 8.62 1.07
CA ARG A 150 -12.08 8.82 -0.36
C ARG A 150 -13.03 10.00 -0.59
N LYS A 151 -13.82 10.34 0.42
CA LYS A 151 -14.79 11.45 0.39
C LYS A 151 -14.15 12.81 0.71
N THR A 152 -12.85 12.85 1.02
CA THR A 152 -12.16 14.10 1.31
C THR A 152 -12.43 15.10 0.18
N ASP A 153 -12.94 16.27 0.57
CA ASP A 153 -13.25 17.34 -0.35
C ASP A 153 -11.96 18.01 -0.84
N MET A 154 -11.37 17.37 -1.85
CA MET A 154 -10.12 17.77 -2.50
C MET A 154 -10.28 17.62 -3.99
N ARG A 155 -10.11 18.71 -4.72
CA ARG A 155 -10.05 18.70 -6.18
C ARG A 155 -8.71 18.17 -6.64
N LEU A 156 -8.75 17.28 -7.64
CA LEU A 156 -7.58 16.71 -8.30
C LEU A 156 -7.75 16.82 -9.81
N ALA A 157 -6.63 17.06 -10.49
CA ALA A 157 -6.56 17.17 -11.93
C ALA A 157 -5.31 16.45 -12.45
N PRO A 158 -5.18 16.19 -13.76
CA PRO A 158 -3.93 15.74 -14.36
C PRO A 158 -2.76 16.66 -13.97
N GLY A 159 -1.62 16.04 -13.62
CA GLY A 159 -0.44 16.72 -13.09
C GLY A 159 -0.37 16.81 -11.56
N ASP A 160 -1.48 16.59 -10.85
CA ASP A 160 -1.47 16.60 -9.39
C ASP A 160 -0.66 15.45 -8.79
N PRO A 161 0.18 15.71 -7.76
CA PRO A 161 0.97 14.67 -7.12
C PRO A 161 0.11 13.67 -6.34
N VAL A 162 0.48 12.39 -6.47
CA VAL A 162 -0.09 11.26 -5.75
C VAL A 162 1.02 10.40 -5.13
N ASN A 163 0.68 9.64 -4.10
CA ASN A 163 1.60 8.74 -3.43
C ASN A 163 1.09 7.31 -3.54
N ILE A 164 1.96 6.40 -3.97
CA ILE A 164 1.74 4.96 -4.00
C ILE A 164 2.56 4.37 -2.86
N VAL A 165 1.89 3.75 -1.89
CA VAL A 165 2.54 3.29 -0.65
C VAL A 165 2.60 1.77 -0.64
N GLY A 166 3.78 1.20 -0.86
CA GLY A 166 3.90 -0.25 -1.03
C GLY A 166 5.32 -0.77 -0.95
N PHE A 167 5.53 -1.98 -1.48
CA PHE A 167 6.76 -2.75 -1.29
C PHE A 167 7.37 -3.15 -2.64
N PRO A 168 8.06 -2.22 -3.34
CA PRO A 168 8.72 -2.53 -4.59
C PRO A 168 9.74 -3.64 -4.40
N PHE A 169 9.67 -4.70 -5.22
CA PHE A 169 10.48 -5.92 -5.11
C PHE A 169 10.42 -6.62 -3.74
N GLY A 170 9.39 -6.34 -2.93
CA GLY A 170 9.28 -6.82 -1.56
C GLY A 170 10.20 -6.07 -0.57
N GLU A 171 10.84 -4.99 -1.00
CA GLU A 171 11.72 -4.20 -0.14
C GLU A 171 10.93 -3.40 0.91
N THR A 172 11.53 -3.23 2.07
CA THR A 172 11.00 -2.45 3.20
C THR A 172 11.96 -1.32 3.55
N GLN A 173 11.40 -0.20 3.97
CA GLN A 173 12.16 0.82 4.68
C GLN A 173 12.34 0.32 6.12
N GLY A 174 13.38 -0.32 6.49
CA GLY A 174 13.62 -0.83 7.84
C GLY A 174 12.37 -1.19 8.66
N GLY A 175 12.38 -2.27 9.40
CA GLY A 175 11.27 -2.62 10.28
C GLY A 175 9.93 -2.85 9.59
N GLY A 176 9.89 -3.42 8.39
CA GLY A 176 8.63 -3.79 7.73
C GLY A 176 7.77 -2.64 7.19
N LEU A 177 8.26 -1.39 7.20
CA LEU A 177 7.53 -0.24 6.66
C LEU A 177 7.62 -0.16 5.14
N PRO A 178 6.56 0.34 4.45
CA PRO A 178 6.51 0.49 3.01
C PRO A 178 7.39 1.63 2.50
N ILE A 179 7.66 1.60 1.21
CA ILE A 179 8.29 2.67 0.47
C ILE A 179 7.19 3.56 -0.14
N TRP A 180 7.33 4.87 0.03
CA TRP A 180 6.47 5.87 -0.58
C TRP A 180 7.03 6.27 -1.94
N LYS A 181 6.29 5.97 -3.00
CA LYS A 181 6.61 6.45 -4.34
C LYS A 181 5.67 7.57 -4.72
N THR A 182 6.24 8.69 -5.15
CA THR A 182 5.47 9.82 -5.64
C THR A 182 5.38 9.74 -7.16
N GLY A 183 4.20 10.02 -7.70
CA GLY A 183 3.92 10.21 -9.11
C GLY A 183 2.92 11.33 -9.29
N THR A 184 2.36 11.46 -10.48
CA THR A 184 1.30 12.43 -10.79
C THR A 184 0.10 11.75 -11.43
N VAL A 185 -1.07 12.35 -11.31
CA VAL A 185 -2.26 11.97 -12.07
C VAL A 185 -1.96 12.18 -13.56
N ALA A 186 -2.10 11.14 -14.37
CA ALA A 186 -1.78 11.18 -15.81
C ALA A 186 -3.02 11.11 -16.72
N SER A 187 -4.22 11.08 -16.17
CA SER A 187 -5.47 11.12 -16.94
C SER A 187 -6.58 11.79 -16.14
N ASP A 188 -7.64 12.23 -16.82
CA ASP A 188 -8.83 12.79 -16.15
C ASP A 188 -9.48 11.76 -15.25
N LEU A 189 -9.66 12.11 -13.97
CA LEU A 189 -10.19 11.18 -12.95
C LEU A 189 -11.67 10.82 -13.20
N ASP A 190 -12.44 11.70 -13.82
CA ASP A 190 -13.86 11.49 -14.13
C ASP A 190 -14.06 10.57 -15.35
N ILE A 191 -13.00 10.37 -16.15
CA ILE A 191 -13.03 9.51 -17.32
C ILE A 191 -12.48 8.13 -16.98
N ASN A 192 -13.17 7.09 -17.39
CA ASN A 192 -12.76 5.71 -17.16
C ASN A 192 -11.71 5.27 -18.20
N TYR A 193 -10.53 4.89 -17.76
CA TYR A 193 -9.49 4.39 -18.65
C TYR A 193 -9.80 2.96 -19.15
N GLY A 194 -9.78 2.81 -20.49
CA GLY A 194 -10.07 1.52 -21.14
C GLY A 194 -11.49 1.00 -20.87
N GLY A 195 -12.46 1.90 -20.64
CA GLY A 195 -13.83 1.54 -20.34
C GLY A 195 -14.04 0.91 -18.94
N LYS A 196 -13.02 0.91 -18.10
CA LYS A 196 -13.06 0.38 -16.72
C LYS A 196 -12.88 1.52 -15.72
N PRO A 197 -13.39 1.40 -14.48
CA PRO A 197 -13.23 2.42 -13.44
C PRO A 197 -11.78 2.50 -12.94
N LYS A 198 -10.89 2.92 -13.84
CA LYS A 198 -9.47 3.16 -13.64
C LYS A 198 -9.08 4.56 -14.09
N PHE A 199 -7.97 5.06 -13.57
CA PHE A 199 -7.25 6.22 -14.08
C PHE A 199 -5.76 5.90 -14.16
N LEU A 200 -5.02 6.75 -14.86
CA LEU A 200 -3.57 6.59 -15.03
C LEU A 200 -2.78 7.51 -14.08
N VAL A 201 -1.62 7.02 -13.68
CA VAL A 201 -0.60 7.77 -12.96
C VAL A 201 0.73 7.66 -13.68
N ASP A 202 1.44 8.77 -13.78
CA ASP A 202 2.84 8.81 -14.19
C ASP A 202 3.69 8.56 -12.94
N ALA A 203 4.13 7.34 -12.78
CA ALA A 203 4.93 6.89 -11.65
C ALA A 203 5.75 5.68 -12.06
N THR A 204 7.06 5.74 -11.86
CA THR A 204 7.94 4.59 -12.04
C THR A 204 7.65 3.55 -10.95
N ALA A 205 6.65 2.72 -11.14
CA ALA A 205 6.38 1.60 -10.24
C ALA A 205 7.26 0.38 -10.59
N ARG A 206 7.27 -0.62 -9.75
CA ARG A 206 8.05 -1.85 -9.90
C ARG A 206 7.24 -3.04 -9.43
N ALA A 207 7.65 -4.23 -9.83
CA ALA A 207 7.11 -5.48 -9.28
C ALA A 207 7.03 -5.41 -7.75
N GLY A 208 6.00 -5.94 -7.15
CA GLY A 208 5.73 -5.82 -5.72
C GLY A 208 4.82 -4.64 -5.34
N MET A 209 4.66 -3.63 -6.21
CA MET A 209 3.75 -2.50 -5.95
C MET A 209 2.28 -2.82 -6.22
N SER A 210 1.97 -3.91 -6.93
CA SER A 210 0.59 -4.37 -7.15
C SER A 210 -0.17 -4.51 -5.84
N GLY A 211 -1.37 -3.93 -5.75
CA GLY A 211 -2.19 -3.89 -4.54
C GLY A 211 -1.90 -2.71 -3.60
N SER A 212 -0.94 -1.83 -3.94
CA SER A 212 -0.63 -0.65 -3.15
C SER A 212 -1.79 0.33 -3.11
N PRO A 213 -2.18 0.86 -1.95
CA PRO A 213 -3.10 1.97 -1.89
C PRO A 213 -2.46 3.24 -2.46
N VAL A 214 -3.28 4.03 -3.16
CA VAL A 214 -2.88 5.29 -3.79
C VAL A 214 -3.59 6.46 -3.11
N TYR A 215 -2.84 7.46 -2.72
CA TYR A 215 -3.34 8.63 -2.02
C TYR A 215 -2.94 9.94 -2.70
N ALA A 216 -3.83 10.92 -2.64
CA ALA A 216 -3.44 12.32 -2.75
C ALA A 216 -3.28 12.89 -1.34
N ARG A 217 -2.13 13.51 -1.06
CA ARG A 217 -1.86 14.18 0.22
C ARG A 217 -1.41 15.60 -0.04
N ARG A 218 -2.00 16.54 0.67
CA ARG A 218 -1.67 17.96 0.61
C ARG A 218 -1.40 18.48 2.00
N SER A 219 -0.42 19.36 2.13
CA SER A 219 -0.16 20.10 3.37
C SER A 219 0.05 21.58 3.04
N GLY A 220 -0.45 22.46 3.89
CA GLY A 220 -0.46 23.90 3.70
C GLY A 220 -1.78 24.39 3.10
N SER A 221 -2.01 24.23 1.80
CA SER A 221 -3.30 24.59 1.18
C SER A 221 -3.62 23.66 0.01
N TYR A 222 -4.92 23.49 -0.26
CA TYR A 222 -5.45 22.73 -1.40
C TYR A 222 -6.78 23.37 -1.85
N GLN A 223 -7.28 23.00 -3.02
CA GLN A 223 -8.61 23.39 -3.46
C GLN A 223 -9.62 22.29 -3.14
N ASP A 224 -10.80 22.71 -2.65
CA ASP A 224 -11.97 21.84 -2.56
C ASP A 224 -12.61 21.61 -3.95
N LEU A 225 -13.65 20.78 -4.01
CA LEU A 225 -14.37 20.48 -5.26
C LEU A 225 -15.09 21.72 -5.82
N MET A 226 -15.36 22.74 -5.01
CA MET A 226 -15.95 24.01 -5.44
C MET A 226 -14.90 25.01 -5.92
N GLY A 227 -13.60 24.68 -5.81
CA GLY A 227 -12.49 25.54 -6.18
C GLY A 227 -12.05 26.53 -5.12
N SER A 228 -12.59 26.45 -3.90
CA SER A 228 -12.19 27.29 -2.79
C SER A 228 -10.85 26.82 -2.20
N ALA A 229 -10.03 27.78 -1.76
CA ALA A 229 -8.78 27.44 -1.07
C ALA A 229 -9.06 27.03 0.39
N VAL A 230 -8.59 25.84 0.75
CA VAL A 230 -8.69 25.29 2.11
C VAL A 230 -7.28 25.18 2.69
N ALA A 231 -7.08 25.74 3.90
CA ALA A 231 -5.81 25.61 4.61
C ALA A 231 -5.83 24.39 5.52
N GLY A 232 -4.72 23.62 5.54
CA GLY A 232 -4.57 22.45 6.41
C GLY A 232 -3.85 21.27 5.76
N VAL A 233 -4.00 20.11 6.39
CA VAL A 233 -3.52 18.83 5.85
C VAL A 233 -4.72 17.99 5.46
N ALA A 234 -4.71 17.48 4.25
CA ALA A 234 -5.76 16.60 3.75
C ALA A 234 -5.15 15.38 3.06
N THR A 235 -5.79 14.23 3.24
CA THR A 235 -5.46 12.98 2.56
C THR A 235 -6.72 12.42 1.94
N LYS A 236 -6.63 12.03 0.67
CA LYS A 236 -7.72 11.40 -0.07
C LYS A 236 -7.26 10.06 -0.62
N PHE A 237 -7.97 8.99 -0.28
CA PHE A 237 -7.76 7.69 -0.89
C PHE A 237 -8.32 7.69 -2.31
N LEU A 238 -7.50 7.35 -3.28
CA LEU A 238 -7.85 7.39 -4.71
C LEU A 238 -8.16 6.02 -5.29
N GLY A 239 -7.56 4.96 -4.72
CA GLY A 239 -7.75 3.62 -5.24
C GLY A 239 -6.53 2.72 -5.05
N VAL A 240 -6.45 1.69 -5.88
CA VAL A 240 -5.45 0.61 -5.78
C VAL A 240 -4.62 0.53 -7.05
N TYR A 241 -3.31 0.63 -6.91
CA TYR A 241 -2.36 0.42 -7.99
C TYR A 241 -2.39 -1.03 -8.48
N SER A 242 -2.38 -1.24 -9.79
CA SER A 242 -2.56 -2.57 -10.37
C SER A 242 -1.51 -2.92 -11.41
N GLU A 243 -1.44 -2.16 -12.47
CA GLU A 243 -0.67 -2.50 -13.67
C GLU A 243 0.32 -1.39 -14.02
N GLU A 244 1.40 -1.77 -14.65
CA GLU A 244 2.35 -0.86 -15.26
C GLU A 244 2.43 -1.13 -16.77
N ASN A 245 2.29 -0.08 -17.56
CA ASN A 245 2.75 -0.10 -18.94
C ASN A 245 4.21 0.34 -18.96
N GLN A 246 5.12 -0.61 -18.95
CA GLN A 246 6.56 -0.33 -18.87
C GLN A 246 7.07 0.53 -20.03
N GLN A 247 6.50 0.41 -21.23
CA GLN A 247 6.92 1.21 -22.39
C GLN A 247 6.51 2.67 -22.28
N ALA A 248 5.37 2.94 -21.65
CA ALA A 248 4.87 4.29 -21.43
C ALA A 248 5.19 4.83 -20.05
N GLU A 249 5.79 4.03 -19.15
CA GLU A 249 6.04 4.34 -17.73
C GLU A 249 4.78 4.80 -16.97
N LEU A 250 3.61 4.30 -17.39
CA LEU A 250 2.33 4.64 -16.82
C LEU A 250 1.80 3.49 -15.96
N GLY A 251 1.31 3.83 -14.78
CA GLY A 251 0.59 2.91 -13.91
C GLY A 251 -0.92 3.08 -14.00
N ALA A 252 -1.68 1.99 -13.86
CA ALA A 252 -3.13 2.04 -13.76
C ALA A 252 -3.58 1.87 -12.31
N VAL A 253 -4.55 2.68 -11.90
CA VAL A 253 -5.13 2.67 -10.56
C VAL A 253 -6.63 2.38 -10.66
N TRP A 254 -7.08 1.30 -10.02
CA TRP A 254 -8.49 1.06 -9.81
C TRP A 254 -9.05 2.08 -8.84
N LYS A 255 -10.09 2.81 -9.26
CA LYS A 255 -10.67 3.90 -8.46
C LYS A 255 -11.22 3.41 -7.11
N ALA A 256 -11.23 4.27 -6.11
CA ALA A 256 -11.68 3.95 -4.76
C ALA A 256 -13.13 3.41 -4.71
N GLU A 257 -13.98 3.77 -5.66
CA GLU A 257 -15.35 3.26 -5.79
C GLU A 257 -15.40 1.73 -6.00
N VAL A 258 -14.40 1.16 -6.69
CA VAL A 258 -14.30 -0.30 -6.87
C VAL A 258 -14.03 -1.00 -5.54
N VAL A 259 -13.16 -0.42 -4.70
CA VAL A 259 -12.90 -0.93 -3.35
C VAL A 259 -14.14 -0.77 -2.46
N THR A 260 -14.88 0.33 -2.62
CA THR A 260 -16.12 0.55 -1.90
C THR A 260 -17.18 -0.50 -2.22
N ALA A 261 -17.38 -0.80 -3.50
CA ALA A 261 -18.32 -1.83 -3.90
C ALA A 261 -17.95 -3.23 -3.37
N LEU A 262 -16.66 -3.55 -3.34
CA LEU A 262 -16.16 -4.77 -2.68
C LEU A 262 -16.48 -4.75 -1.18
N TYR A 263 -16.22 -3.63 -0.50
CA TYR A 263 -16.49 -3.48 0.93
C TYR A 263 -17.98 -3.63 1.25
N GLU A 264 -18.85 -3.02 0.46
CA GLU A 264 -20.30 -3.11 0.64
C GLU A 264 -20.82 -4.54 0.48
N ALA A 265 -20.22 -5.32 -0.42
CA ALA A 265 -20.55 -6.73 -0.67
C ALA A 265 -20.01 -7.70 0.39
N LEU A 266 -19.17 -7.26 1.33
CA LEU A 266 -18.70 -8.10 2.43
C LEU A 266 -19.84 -8.48 3.38
N PRO A 267 -19.83 -9.68 3.98
CA PRO A 267 -20.83 -10.14 4.94
C PRO A 267 -20.79 -9.36 6.28
#